data_dcf42a93bc3afe5a5e9d8f43075d9e9c
#
_entry.id   dcf42a93bc3afe5a5e9d8f43075d9e9c
#
_cell.length_a   1.000
_cell.length_b   1.000
_cell.length_c   1.000
_cell.angle_alpha   90.00
_cell.angle_beta   90.00
_cell.angle_gamma   90.00
#
_symmetry.space_group_name_H-M   'P 1'
#
loop_
_entity.id
_entity.type
_entity.pdbx_description
1 polymer ?
#
loop_
_entity_poly.entity_id
_entity_poly.type
_entity_poly.pdbx_seq_one_letter_code
_entity_poly.pdbx_strand_id
1 'polypeptide(L)'
;MTKSNNDFEDIARWRMDFCREFGVTINDEEYFIDKVQTYGYREIIYQYLDHFIEGNSEKVRPNTTFEEIYAFYQLDQRLKNEALIDLQLFEQTFKAALIDVIELYVAQLKAKKFNFYQESRLKLEDLLKEKYVMQTGRVIRRGELRSRIRRIKENYLEPFDGYNYLYSNEITTWVLIKEMSFGVACNFFFLLHHKQQAIILKRVFKNDLSLADFEKVIESMRYFRNRAAHNYSLLIIKNSDDEFLYNTVYKSLLRLKNQEPARRMKSNFKDIINNYLEEYPKEKNYLPSLDQLKLSNLLKDDAYENGCIDWNARG
;
A
#
# COMPACT_ATOMS: atom_id res chain seq x y z
N MET A 1 4.72 -44.24 -11.59
CA MET A 1 4.42 -42.82 -11.39
C MET A 1 5.04 -42.30 -10.07
N THR A 2 6.38 -42.37 -9.92
CA THR A 2 7.08 -42.02 -8.68
C THR A 2 8.35 -41.19 -8.91
N LYS A 3 8.47 -40.52 -10.09
CA LYS A 3 9.63 -39.68 -10.41
C LYS A 3 9.42 -38.19 -10.11
N SER A 4 8.20 -37.69 -9.82
CA SER A 4 7.94 -36.25 -9.72
C SER A 4 8.24 -35.63 -8.34
N ASN A 5 8.38 -36.44 -7.28
CA ASN A 5 8.72 -35.86 -5.96
C ASN A 5 10.22 -35.63 -5.79
N ASN A 6 11.08 -36.39 -6.47
CA ASN A 6 12.52 -36.21 -6.39
C ASN A 6 13.00 -34.91 -7.03
N ASP A 7 12.40 -34.47 -8.15
CA ASP A 7 12.89 -33.33 -8.90
C ASP A 7 12.81 -32.00 -8.09
N PHE A 8 11.74 -31.79 -7.29
CA PHE A 8 11.59 -30.60 -6.46
C PHE A 8 12.48 -30.63 -5.22
N GLU A 9 12.68 -31.79 -4.63
CA GLU A 9 13.62 -31.95 -3.52
C GLU A 9 15.06 -31.76 -3.98
N ASP A 10 15.42 -32.27 -5.14
CA ASP A 10 16.73 -32.06 -5.76
C ASP A 10 17.01 -30.58 -6.05
N ILE A 11 16.01 -29.83 -6.51
CA ILE A 11 16.11 -28.37 -6.69
C ILE A 11 16.34 -27.67 -5.34
N ALA A 12 15.61 -28.05 -4.30
CA ALA A 12 15.76 -27.46 -2.98
C ALA A 12 17.16 -27.77 -2.38
N ARG A 13 17.68 -28.98 -2.55
CA ARG A 13 19.04 -29.36 -2.15
C ARG A 13 20.10 -28.58 -2.91
N TRP A 14 19.95 -28.41 -4.21
CA TRP A 14 20.87 -27.58 -4.98
C TRP A 14 20.85 -26.11 -4.51
N ARG A 15 19.68 -25.55 -4.14
CA ARG A 15 19.59 -24.22 -3.54
C ARG A 15 20.25 -24.14 -2.17
N MET A 16 20.19 -25.19 -1.39
CA MET A 16 20.84 -25.31 -0.10
C MET A 16 22.37 -25.25 -0.25
N ASP A 17 22.92 -25.99 -1.20
CA ASP A 17 24.37 -25.99 -1.49
C ASP A 17 24.83 -24.60 -1.93
N PHE A 18 24.05 -23.93 -2.78
CA PHE A 18 24.31 -22.55 -3.18
C PHE A 18 24.32 -21.59 -1.96
N CYS A 19 23.38 -21.72 -1.04
CA CYS A 19 23.38 -20.94 0.21
C CYS A 19 24.66 -21.16 1.04
N ARG A 20 25.10 -22.40 1.15
CA ARG A 20 26.34 -22.76 1.85
C ARG A 20 27.59 -22.16 1.21
N GLU A 21 27.64 -22.10 -0.14
CA GLU A 21 28.73 -21.43 -0.86
C GLU A 21 28.78 -19.92 -0.55
N PHE A 22 27.64 -19.29 -0.33
CA PHE A 22 27.53 -17.90 0.13
C PHE A 22 27.86 -17.72 1.62
N GLY A 23 28.11 -18.80 2.37
CA GLY A 23 28.46 -18.77 3.77
C GLY A 23 27.26 -18.84 4.72
N VAL A 24 26.05 -19.15 4.22
CA VAL A 24 24.87 -19.36 5.07
C VAL A 24 24.96 -20.70 5.78
N THR A 25 24.85 -20.70 7.10
CA THR A 25 24.75 -21.91 7.92
C THR A 25 23.33 -22.44 7.88
N ILE A 26 23.15 -23.73 7.61
CA ILE A 26 21.84 -24.38 7.60
C ILE A 26 21.85 -25.44 8.68
N ASN A 27 21.16 -25.18 9.78
CA ASN A 27 21.15 -26.06 10.95
C ASN A 27 20.17 -27.23 10.78
N ASP A 28 19.05 -26.97 10.09
CA ASP A 28 17.99 -27.94 9.83
C ASP A 28 17.68 -27.98 8.33
N GLU A 29 18.15 -29.05 7.67
CA GLU A 29 17.96 -29.23 6.22
C GLU A 29 16.51 -29.49 5.83
N GLU A 30 15.76 -30.23 6.66
CA GLU A 30 14.37 -30.55 6.41
C GLU A 30 13.52 -29.27 6.50
N TYR A 31 13.79 -28.44 7.51
CA TYR A 31 13.17 -27.13 7.66
C TYR A 31 13.47 -26.20 6.47
N PHE A 32 14.74 -26.16 6.02
CA PHE A 32 15.13 -25.39 4.84
C PHE A 32 14.34 -25.84 3.60
N ILE A 33 14.31 -27.15 3.33
CA ILE A 33 13.62 -27.74 2.17
C ILE A 33 12.13 -27.41 2.23
N ASP A 34 11.48 -27.59 3.38
CA ASP A 34 10.06 -27.27 3.57
C ASP A 34 9.76 -25.79 3.24
N LYS A 35 10.56 -24.86 3.77
CA LYS A 35 10.32 -23.42 3.55
C LYS A 35 10.60 -23.02 2.10
N VAL A 36 11.67 -23.54 1.48
CA VAL A 36 11.99 -23.24 0.08
C VAL A 36 10.94 -23.83 -0.87
N GLN A 37 10.41 -25.01 -0.60
CA GLN A 37 9.33 -25.60 -1.40
C GLN A 37 8.01 -24.84 -1.23
N THR A 38 7.71 -24.39 -0.01
CA THR A 38 6.44 -23.70 0.29
C THR A 38 6.41 -22.28 -0.26
N TYR A 39 7.47 -21.50 -0.06
CA TYR A 39 7.47 -20.07 -0.36
C TYR A 39 8.35 -19.68 -1.56
N GLY A 40 9.28 -20.53 -1.95
CA GLY A 40 10.25 -20.28 -3.01
C GLY A 40 11.54 -19.61 -2.52
N TYR A 41 12.66 -20.10 -3.03
CA TYR A 41 14.01 -19.62 -2.69
C TYR A 41 14.18 -18.10 -2.90
N ARG A 42 13.67 -17.58 -4.02
CA ARG A 42 13.81 -16.16 -4.35
C ARG A 42 13.05 -15.26 -3.39
N GLU A 43 11.90 -15.74 -2.92
CA GLU A 43 11.02 -14.99 -2.04
C GLU A 43 11.55 -14.87 -0.61
N ILE A 44 12.13 -15.95 -0.07
CA ILE A 44 12.50 -16.01 1.34
C ILE A 44 13.99 -15.82 1.60
N ILE A 45 14.85 -15.95 0.58
CA ILE A 45 16.30 -15.85 0.73
C ILE A 45 16.86 -14.77 -0.19
N TYR A 46 16.79 -14.97 -1.52
CA TYR A 46 17.54 -14.20 -2.49
C TYR A 46 17.32 -12.68 -2.37
N GLN A 47 16.08 -12.24 -2.17
CA GLN A 47 15.76 -10.81 -2.07
C GLN A 47 16.16 -10.18 -0.72
N TYR A 48 16.68 -10.97 0.24
CA TYR A 48 17.13 -10.49 1.55
C TYR A 48 18.63 -10.69 1.80
N LEU A 49 19.34 -11.44 0.94
CA LEU A 49 20.76 -11.73 1.11
C LEU A 49 21.61 -10.49 1.28
N ASP A 50 21.33 -9.43 0.52
CA ASP A 50 22.10 -8.17 0.58
C ASP A 50 22.11 -7.55 1.98
N HIS A 51 21.07 -7.77 2.80
CA HIS A 51 21.05 -7.32 4.18
C HIS A 51 22.11 -8.01 5.04
N PHE A 52 22.42 -9.26 4.72
CA PHE A 52 23.36 -10.10 5.47
C PHE A 52 24.80 -10.03 4.94
N ILE A 53 25.05 -9.29 3.86
CA ILE A 53 26.39 -9.07 3.31
C ILE A 53 27.00 -7.84 3.98
N GLU A 54 28.26 -7.92 4.40
CA GLU A 54 29.00 -6.81 5.02
C GLU A 54 30.05 -6.25 4.05
N GLY A 55 29.97 -4.96 3.80
CA GLY A 55 30.92 -4.23 2.93
C GLY A 55 30.89 -4.74 1.49
N ASN A 56 32.08 -4.99 0.94
CA ASN A 56 32.27 -5.50 -0.43
C ASN A 56 32.47 -7.04 -0.47
N SER A 57 32.02 -7.76 0.55
CA SER A 57 32.11 -9.22 0.59
C SER A 57 31.18 -9.85 -0.44
N GLU A 58 31.61 -10.97 -1.02
CA GLU A 58 30.73 -11.84 -1.81
C GLU A 58 29.97 -12.85 -0.96
N LYS A 59 30.20 -12.85 0.35
CA LYS A 59 29.60 -13.76 1.32
C LYS A 59 28.85 -13.01 2.39
N VAL A 60 27.88 -13.71 2.99
CA VAL A 60 27.17 -13.21 4.16
C VAL A 60 28.11 -13.11 5.38
N ARG A 61 27.69 -12.30 6.36
CA ARG A 61 28.37 -12.16 7.65
C ARG A 61 28.63 -13.52 8.30
N PRO A 62 29.76 -13.68 9.03
CA PRO A 62 30.04 -14.94 9.74
C PRO A 62 28.91 -15.34 10.68
N ASN A 63 28.61 -16.62 10.72
CA ASN A 63 27.54 -17.23 11.53
C ASN A 63 26.10 -16.78 11.15
N THR A 64 25.90 -16.22 9.95
CA THR A 64 24.55 -16.03 9.43
C THR A 64 23.89 -17.37 9.16
N THR A 65 22.69 -17.60 9.73
CA THR A 65 21.94 -18.83 9.54
C THR A 65 20.75 -18.61 8.59
N PHE A 66 20.24 -19.71 8.04
CA PHE A 66 19.02 -19.69 7.24
C PHE A 66 17.83 -19.19 8.08
N GLU A 67 17.78 -19.60 9.35
CA GLU A 67 16.71 -19.20 10.28
C GLU A 67 16.68 -17.69 10.50
N GLU A 68 17.85 -17.04 10.58
CA GLU A 68 17.94 -15.57 10.67
C GLU A 68 17.43 -14.88 9.39
N ILE A 69 17.81 -15.38 8.20
CA ILE A 69 17.33 -14.85 6.91
C ILE A 69 15.81 -15.01 6.81
N TYR A 70 15.31 -16.18 7.18
CA TYR A 70 13.87 -16.46 7.14
C TYR A 70 13.08 -15.61 8.15
N ALA A 71 13.64 -15.40 9.34
CA ALA A 71 13.03 -14.50 10.33
C ALA A 71 12.99 -13.04 9.84
N PHE A 72 14.01 -12.59 9.11
CA PHE A 72 14.02 -11.26 8.50
C PHE A 72 12.98 -11.14 7.38
N TYR A 73 12.81 -12.18 6.56
CA TYR A 73 11.68 -12.26 5.63
C TYR A 73 10.32 -12.15 6.36
N GLN A 74 10.15 -12.90 7.47
CA GLN A 74 8.92 -12.86 8.26
C GLN A 74 8.68 -11.47 8.87
N LEU A 75 9.73 -10.78 9.32
CA LEU A 75 9.65 -9.40 9.78
C LEU A 75 9.07 -8.50 8.69
N ASP A 76 9.63 -8.56 7.47
CA ASP A 76 9.13 -7.77 6.33
C ASP A 76 7.67 -8.09 5.97
N GLN A 77 7.29 -9.39 6.03
CA GLN A 77 5.89 -9.80 5.81
C GLN A 77 4.92 -9.19 6.83
N ARG A 78 5.28 -9.22 8.12
CA ARG A 78 4.45 -8.63 9.17
C ARG A 78 4.29 -7.13 8.99
N LEU A 79 5.37 -6.41 8.73
CA LEU A 79 5.34 -4.96 8.48
C LEU A 79 4.54 -4.60 7.23
N LYS A 80 4.69 -5.37 6.13
CA LYS A 80 3.88 -5.19 4.91
C LYS A 80 2.40 -5.35 5.16
N ASN A 81 2.00 -6.39 5.89
CA ASN A 81 0.60 -6.68 6.18
C ASN A 81 -0.04 -5.55 6.98
N GLU A 82 0.64 -5.04 8.03
CA GLU A 82 0.15 -3.91 8.80
C GLU A 82 0.01 -2.64 7.94
N ALA A 83 1.03 -2.32 7.16
CA ALA A 83 0.96 -1.15 6.28
C ALA A 83 -0.14 -1.28 5.21
N LEU A 84 -0.41 -2.48 4.70
CA LEU A 84 -1.52 -2.71 3.76
C LEU A 84 -2.89 -2.44 4.38
N ILE A 85 -3.10 -2.81 5.65
CA ILE A 85 -4.35 -2.51 6.38
C ILE A 85 -4.53 -0.99 6.49
N ASP A 86 -3.48 -0.26 6.87
CA ASP A 86 -3.52 1.19 7.01
C ASP A 86 -3.74 1.90 5.67
N LEU A 87 -3.16 1.38 4.59
CA LEU A 87 -3.42 1.86 3.24
C LEU A 87 -4.85 1.56 2.77
N GLN A 88 -5.45 0.44 3.17
CA GLN A 88 -6.86 0.16 2.89
C GLN A 88 -7.80 1.14 3.59
N LEU A 89 -7.51 1.51 4.84
CA LEU A 89 -8.28 2.55 5.55
C LEU A 89 -8.19 3.91 4.83
N PHE A 90 -6.99 4.26 4.35
CA PHE A 90 -6.83 5.45 3.50
C PHE A 90 -7.64 5.34 2.20
N GLU A 91 -7.54 4.23 1.47
CA GLU A 91 -8.30 4.00 0.23
C GLU A 91 -9.81 4.13 0.45
N GLN A 92 -10.33 3.55 1.53
CA GLN A 92 -11.75 3.65 1.90
C GLN A 92 -12.16 5.11 2.16
N THR A 93 -11.37 5.84 2.96
CA THR A 93 -11.62 7.26 3.27
C THR A 93 -11.60 8.12 1.99
N PHE A 94 -10.64 7.87 1.11
CA PHE A 94 -10.51 8.57 -0.16
C PHE A 94 -11.68 8.28 -1.10
N LYS A 95 -12.07 7.01 -1.26
CA LYS A 95 -13.22 6.61 -2.06
C LYS A 95 -14.53 7.17 -1.52
N ALA A 96 -14.71 7.20 -0.19
CA ALA A 96 -15.89 7.82 0.42
C ALA A 96 -15.98 9.32 0.11
N ALA A 97 -14.85 10.02 0.17
CA ALA A 97 -14.81 11.44 -0.19
C ALA A 97 -15.12 11.66 -1.69
N LEU A 98 -14.66 10.77 -2.58
CA LEU A 98 -15.01 10.79 -4.01
C LEU A 98 -16.51 10.62 -4.21
N ILE A 99 -17.12 9.62 -3.59
CA ILE A 99 -18.56 9.32 -3.71
C ILE A 99 -19.37 10.54 -3.33
N ASP A 100 -19.18 11.07 -2.13
CA ASP A 100 -19.99 12.16 -1.60
C ASP A 100 -19.88 13.44 -2.45
N VAL A 101 -18.67 13.77 -2.91
CA VAL A 101 -18.46 14.98 -3.74
C VAL A 101 -19.09 14.82 -5.13
N ILE A 102 -19.02 13.63 -5.70
CA ILE A 102 -19.61 13.36 -7.02
C ILE A 102 -21.13 13.36 -6.94
N GLU A 103 -21.71 12.69 -5.93
CA GLU A 103 -23.16 12.65 -5.73
C GLU A 103 -23.75 14.04 -5.50
N LEU A 104 -23.08 14.84 -4.65
CA LEU A 104 -23.45 16.24 -4.42
C LEU A 104 -23.41 17.05 -5.73
N TYR A 105 -22.37 16.87 -6.54
CA TYR A 105 -22.19 17.60 -7.79
C TYR A 105 -23.25 17.19 -8.83
N VAL A 106 -23.54 15.90 -8.95
CA VAL A 106 -24.61 15.37 -9.82
C VAL A 106 -25.96 15.93 -9.39
N ALA A 107 -26.24 15.95 -8.07
CA ALA A 107 -27.50 16.53 -7.55
C ALA A 107 -27.64 18.02 -7.88
N GLN A 108 -26.56 18.80 -7.73
CA GLN A 108 -26.55 20.22 -8.08
C GLN A 108 -26.77 20.46 -9.58
N LEU A 109 -26.21 19.63 -10.46
CA LEU A 109 -26.43 19.73 -11.89
C LEU A 109 -27.87 19.38 -12.28
N LYS A 110 -28.44 18.34 -11.66
CA LYS A 110 -29.86 18.00 -11.85
C LYS A 110 -30.77 19.14 -11.41
N ALA A 111 -30.52 19.75 -10.26
CA ALA A 111 -31.30 20.89 -9.76
C ALA A 111 -31.24 22.14 -10.66
N LYS A 112 -30.09 22.40 -11.30
CA LYS A 112 -29.95 23.55 -12.22
C LYS A 112 -30.60 23.34 -13.60
N LYS A 113 -30.78 22.08 -14.02
CA LYS A 113 -31.40 21.70 -15.31
C LYS A 113 -32.91 21.53 -15.21
N PHE A 114 -33.60 22.16 -14.27
CA PHE A 114 -35.06 22.13 -14.15
C PHE A 114 -35.75 22.91 -15.28
N ASN A 115 -35.36 22.62 -16.52
CA ASN A 115 -36.16 22.92 -17.71
C ASN A 115 -36.59 21.62 -18.38
N PHE A 116 -37.85 21.41 -18.43
CA PHE A 116 -38.71 20.25 -18.57
C PHE A 116 -38.50 19.36 -19.82
N TYR A 117 -37.49 19.53 -20.66
CA TYR A 117 -37.42 18.83 -21.98
C TYR A 117 -36.11 18.15 -22.36
N GLN A 118 -35.12 18.05 -21.48
CA GLN A 118 -33.95 17.22 -21.74
C GLN A 118 -33.52 16.46 -20.48
N GLU A 119 -34.10 15.29 -20.28
CA GLU A 119 -33.46 14.20 -19.56
C GLU A 119 -32.24 13.69 -20.36
N SER A 120 -31.29 14.56 -20.64
CA SER A 120 -30.01 14.12 -21.11
C SER A 120 -29.36 13.34 -19.92
N ARG A 121 -29.32 12.03 -20.08
CA ARG A 121 -28.59 11.11 -19.19
C ARG A 121 -27.18 11.68 -18.93
N LEU A 122 -27.00 12.37 -17.82
CA LEU A 122 -25.71 12.89 -17.41
C LEU A 122 -24.85 11.68 -17.07
N LYS A 123 -23.94 11.34 -17.98
CA LYS A 123 -23.00 10.25 -17.72
C LYS A 123 -21.93 10.75 -16.77
N LEU A 124 -21.54 9.93 -15.82
CA LEU A 124 -20.49 10.23 -14.84
C LEU A 124 -19.21 10.71 -15.54
N GLU A 125 -18.91 10.13 -16.70
CA GLU A 125 -17.74 10.47 -17.51
C GLU A 125 -17.78 11.90 -18.08
N ASP A 126 -18.95 12.51 -18.19
CA ASP A 126 -19.12 13.87 -18.71
C ASP A 126 -18.70 14.94 -17.68
N LEU A 127 -18.52 14.52 -16.42
CA LEU A 127 -17.99 15.36 -15.33
C LEU A 127 -16.47 15.47 -15.36
N LEU A 128 -15.78 14.76 -16.25
CA LEU A 128 -14.34 14.60 -16.25
C LEU A 128 -13.67 15.46 -17.34
N LYS A 129 -12.53 16.03 -16.99
CA LYS A 129 -11.61 16.63 -17.96
C LYS A 129 -11.16 15.61 -18.99
N GLU A 130 -10.80 16.07 -20.20
CA GLU A 130 -10.32 15.20 -21.27
C GLU A 130 -9.03 14.47 -20.90
N LYS A 131 -8.10 15.20 -20.28
CA LYS A 131 -6.81 14.67 -19.84
C LYS A 131 -6.29 15.40 -18.61
N TYR A 132 -5.38 14.73 -17.91
CA TYR A 132 -4.54 15.31 -16.86
C TYR A 132 -3.09 14.86 -17.10
N VAL A 133 -2.16 15.81 -16.98
CA VAL A 133 -0.70 15.53 -17.10
C VAL A 133 -0.10 15.64 -15.71
N MET A 134 0.44 14.55 -15.20
CA MET A 134 1.13 14.51 -13.91
C MET A 134 2.52 15.18 -14.01
N GLN A 135 3.09 15.54 -12.86
CA GLN A 135 4.46 16.08 -12.78
C GLN A 135 5.51 15.13 -13.38
N THR A 136 5.29 13.84 -13.29
CA THR A 136 6.14 12.81 -13.89
C THR A 136 6.07 12.75 -15.42
N GLY A 137 5.23 13.57 -16.06
CA GLY A 137 4.93 13.50 -17.49
C GLY A 137 3.89 12.45 -17.87
N ARG A 138 3.45 11.60 -16.94
CA ARG A 138 2.40 10.61 -17.19
C ARG A 138 1.07 11.30 -17.53
N VAL A 139 0.44 10.86 -18.62
CA VAL A 139 -0.85 11.40 -19.07
C VAL A 139 -1.98 10.45 -18.69
N ILE A 140 -2.96 10.96 -17.98
CA ILE A 140 -4.21 10.25 -17.65
C ILE A 140 -5.29 10.76 -18.62
N ARG A 141 -5.94 9.85 -19.35
CA ARG A 141 -6.94 10.20 -20.37
C ARG A 141 -8.32 9.70 -19.98
N ARG A 142 -9.34 10.54 -20.21
CA ARG A 142 -10.75 10.20 -19.98
C ARG A 142 -11.19 8.96 -20.77
N GLY A 143 -10.73 8.79 -22.01
CA GLY A 143 -11.06 7.62 -22.83
C GLY A 143 -10.60 6.28 -22.22
N GLU A 144 -9.40 6.25 -21.64
CA GLU A 144 -8.87 5.07 -20.94
C GLU A 144 -9.69 4.75 -19.67
N LEU A 145 -10.06 5.79 -18.91
CA LEU A 145 -10.90 5.62 -17.74
C LEU A 145 -12.30 5.13 -18.11
N ARG A 146 -12.91 5.66 -19.17
CA ARG A 146 -14.20 5.18 -19.70
C ARG A 146 -14.17 3.69 -20.01
N SER A 147 -13.11 3.21 -20.66
CA SER A 147 -12.96 1.79 -20.98
C SER A 147 -12.91 0.93 -19.73
N ARG A 148 -12.24 1.39 -18.67
CA ARG A 148 -12.17 0.69 -17.37
C ARG A 148 -13.52 0.70 -16.65
N ILE A 149 -14.22 1.85 -16.62
CA ILE A 149 -15.57 1.97 -16.06
C ILE A 149 -16.55 1.04 -16.81
N ARG A 150 -16.47 0.97 -18.12
CA ARG A 150 -17.30 0.05 -18.91
C ARG A 150 -17.08 -1.39 -18.50
N ARG A 151 -15.81 -1.84 -18.38
CA ARG A 151 -15.48 -3.20 -17.92
C ARG A 151 -16.02 -3.50 -16.52
N ILE A 152 -15.95 -2.53 -15.59
CA ILE A 152 -16.55 -2.70 -14.26
C ILE A 152 -18.05 -2.92 -14.40
N LYS A 153 -18.75 -2.12 -15.22
CA LYS A 153 -20.20 -2.27 -15.45
C LYS A 153 -20.57 -3.60 -16.10
N GLU A 154 -19.77 -4.05 -17.06
CA GLU A 154 -19.99 -5.31 -17.79
C GLU A 154 -19.71 -6.54 -16.91
N ASN A 155 -18.71 -6.46 -16.05
CA ASN A 155 -18.31 -7.55 -15.14
C ASN A 155 -19.02 -7.51 -13.78
N TYR A 156 -19.85 -6.49 -13.54
CA TYR A 156 -20.67 -6.41 -12.35
C TYR A 156 -21.79 -7.47 -12.45
N LEU A 157 -21.42 -8.67 -12.09
CA LEU A 157 -22.32 -9.81 -12.00
C LEU A 157 -23.08 -9.68 -10.68
N GLU A 158 -24.34 -9.40 -10.77
CA GLU A 158 -25.40 -9.42 -9.76
C GLU A 158 -25.00 -9.05 -8.32
N PRO A 159 -25.79 -8.21 -7.65
CA PRO A 159 -25.53 -7.87 -6.27
C PRO A 159 -25.57 -9.14 -5.42
N PHE A 160 -24.60 -9.27 -4.51
CA PHE A 160 -24.70 -10.18 -3.39
C PHE A 160 -26.11 -10.08 -2.81
N ASP A 161 -26.77 -11.20 -2.65
CA ASP A 161 -28.11 -11.31 -2.06
C ASP A 161 -28.25 -10.40 -0.84
N GLY A 162 -29.12 -9.41 -0.92
CA GLY A 162 -29.42 -8.45 0.15
C GLY A 162 -29.35 -6.97 -0.23
N TYR A 163 -28.67 -6.59 -1.29
CA TYR A 163 -28.76 -5.24 -1.87
C TYR A 163 -29.62 -5.27 -3.13
N ASN A 164 -30.90 -5.44 -2.96
CA ASN A 164 -31.86 -5.25 -4.04
C ASN A 164 -31.75 -3.81 -4.54
N TYR A 165 -31.08 -3.62 -5.66
CA TYR A 165 -31.13 -2.39 -6.46
C TYR A 165 -32.49 -2.29 -7.12
N LEU A 166 -33.47 -1.97 -6.30
CA LEU A 166 -34.88 -2.06 -6.60
C LEU A 166 -35.35 -1.12 -7.72
N TYR A 167 -34.49 -0.24 -8.28
CA TYR A 167 -35.03 0.85 -9.10
C TYR A 167 -34.29 1.23 -10.37
N SER A 168 -33.16 0.62 -10.74
CA SER A 168 -32.57 0.85 -12.05
C SER A 168 -31.57 -0.22 -12.47
N ASN A 169 -31.55 -0.59 -13.74
CA ASN A 169 -30.51 -1.39 -14.38
C ASN A 169 -29.15 -0.64 -14.47
N GLU A 170 -28.99 0.45 -13.74
CA GLU A 170 -27.78 1.27 -13.75
C GLU A 170 -27.02 1.15 -12.43
N ILE A 171 -25.73 0.83 -12.51
CA ILE A 171 -24.81 0.83 -11.39
C ILE A 171 -24.80 2.22 -10.73
N THR A 172 -25.02 2.29 -9.42
CA THR A 172 -24.96 3.56 -8.68
C THR A 172 -23.53 4.08 -8.61
N THR A 173 -23.37 5.40 -8.42
CA THR A 173 -22.03 6.03 -8.22
C THR A 173 -21.25 5.37 -7.11
N TRP A 174 -21.91 5.06 -6.00
CA TRP A 174 -21.32 4.40 -4.83
C TRP A 174 -20.72 3.04 -5.19
N VAL A 175 -21.50 2.17 -5.82
CA VAL A 175 -21.05 0.84 -6.23
C VAL A 175 -19.92 0.94 -7.24
N LEU A 176 -20.06 1.79 -8.25
CA LEU A 176 -19.04 1.97 -9.27
C LEU A 176 -17.68 2.38 -8.67
N ILE A 177 -17.65 3.35 -7.75
CA ILE A 177 -16.40 3.80 -7.13
C ILE A 177 -15.85 2.75 -6.18
N LYS A 178 -16.70 2.02 -5.47
CA LYS A 178 -16.29 0.91 -4.61
C LYS A 178 -15.56 -0.18 -5.39
N GLU A 179 -16.09 -0.55 -6.56
CA GLU A 179 -15.50 -1.56 -7.44
C GLU A 179 -14.23 -1.10 -8.18
N MET A 180 -13.95 0.21 -8.21
CA MET A 180 -12.68 0.69 -8.77
C MET A 180 -11.50 0.19 -7.94
N SER A 181 -10.45 -0.31 -8.60
CA SER A 181 -9.17 -0.45 -7.91
C SER A 181 -8.66 0.92 -7.45
N PHE A 182 -7.79 0.96 -6.42
CA PHE A 182 -7.24 2.21 -5.91
C PHE A 182 -6.62 3.09 -7.03
N GLY A 183 -5.84 2.47 -7.95
CA GLY A 183 -5.25 3.20 -9.08
C GLY A 183 -6.29 3.79 -10.04
N VAL A 184 -7.43 3.13 -10.25
CA VAL A 184 -8.52 3.65 -11.08
C VAL A 184 -9.24 4.80 -10.38
N ALA A 185 -9.47 4.71 -9.07
CA ALA A 185 -10.06 5.78 -8.27
C ALA A 185 -9.14 7.03 -8.25
N CYS A 186 -7.82 6.86 -8.16
CA CYS A 186 -6.86 7.96 -8.29
C CYS A 186 -6.93 8.62 -9.68
N ASN A 187 -6.96 7.84 -10.76
CA ASN A 187 -7.08 8.38 -12.11
C ASN A 187 -8.42 9.13 -12.29
N PHE A 188 -9.49 8.63 -11.69
CA PHE A 188 -10.78 9.31 -11.67
C PHE A 188 -10.68 10.67 -10.98
N PHE A 189 -10.06 10.74 -9.80
CA PHE A 189 -9.82 11.98 -9.07
C PHE A 189 -9.05 13.00 -9.91
N PHE A 190 -7.95 12.62 -10.57
CA PHE A 190 -7.14 13.53 -11.35
C PHE A 190 -7.88 14.14 -12.55
N LEU A 191 -8.85 13.42 -13.07
CA LEU A 191 -9.71 13.91 -14.16
C LEU A 191 -10.87 14.80 -13.69
N LEU A 192 -11.17 14.87 -12.38
CA LEU A 192 -12.15 15.83 -11.85
C LEU A 192 -11.70 17.27 -12.06
N HIS A 193 -12.65 18.20 -12.11
CA HIS A 193 -12.32 19.63 -12.14
C HIS A 193 -11.72 20.09 -10.81
N HIS A 194 -10.92 21.16 -10.84
CA HIS A 194 -10.18 21.65 -9.67
C HIS A 194 -11.04 21.89 -8.43
N LYS A 195 -12.27 22.36 -8.60
CA LYS A 195 -13.20 22.60 -7.48
C LYS A 195 -13.51 21.31 -6.72
N GLN A 196 -13.82 20.23 -7.43
CA GLN A 196 -14.11 18.93 -6.82
C GLN A 196 -12.85 18.34 -6.19
N GLN A 197 -11.72 18.42 -6.88
CA GLN A 197 -10.42 17.99 -6.35
C GLN A 197 -10.12 18.69 -5.02
N ALA A 198 -10.25 20.00 -4.96
CA ALA A 198 -9.99 20.78 -3.75
C ALA A 198 -10.90 20.39 -2.57
N ILE A 199 -12.18 20.13 -2.81
CA ILE A 199 -13.12 19.69 -1.77
C ILE A 199 -12.71 18.31 -1.24
N ILE A 200 -12.34 17.36 -2.11
CA ILE A 200 -11.90 16.02 -1.72
C ILE A 200 -10.61 16.10 -0.90
N LEU A 201 -9.59 16.85 -1.37
CA LEU A 201 -8.34 17.02 -0.63
C LEU A 201 -8.57 17.64 0.74
N LYS A 202 -9.36 18.71 0.82
CA LYS A 202 -9.72 19.35 2.08
C LYS A 202 -10.47 18.45 3.04
N ARG A 203 -11.23 17.46 2.53
CA ARG A 203 -11.94 16.49 3.36
C ARG A 203 -11.01 15.42 3.93
N VAL A 204 -10.05 14.95 3.13
CA VAL A 204 -9.18 13.82 3.48
C VAL A 204 -7.94 14.26 4.27
N PHE A 205 -7.35 15.42 3.95
CA PHE A 205 -6.08 15.88 4.51
C PHE A 205 -6.25 17.03 5.52
N LYS A 206 -5.31 17.15 6.47
CA LYS A 206 -5.33 18.15 7.55
C LYS A 206 -5.17 19.58 7.05
N ASN A 207 -4.23 19.78 6.15
CA ASN A 207 -3.83 21.10 5.63
C ASN A 207 -4.22 21.19 4.15
N ASP A 208 -4.23 22.39 3.61
CA ASP A 208 -4.44 22.59 2.17
C ASP A 208 -3.26 21.96 1.42
N LEU A 209 -3.47 20.70 1.01
CA LEU A 209 -2.50 19.95 0.23
C LEU A 209 -2.56 20.42 -1.22
N SER A 210 -1.42 20.83 -1.78
CA SER A 210 -1.34 21.15 -3.20
C SER A 210 -1.59 19.89 -4.05
N LEU A 211 -2.12 20.06 -5.26
CA LEU A 211 -2.32 18.93 -6.15
C LEU A 211 -1.00 18.22 -6.49
N ALA A 212 0.08 18.98 -6.57
CA ALA A 212 1.43 18.50 -6.80
C ALA A 212 1.95 17.60 -5.65
N ASP A 213 1.71 18.02 -4.40
CA ASP A 213 2.08 17.21 -3.23
C ASP A 213 1.19 15.97 -3.12
N PHE A 214 -0.09 16.10 -3.48
CA PHE A 214 -1.00 14.95 -3.53
C PHE A 214 -0.55 13.91 -4.57
N GLU A 215 -0.04 14.33 -5.74
CA GLU A 215 0.54 13.40 -6.71
C GLU A 215 1.65 12.56 -6.09
N LYS A 216 2.59 13.20 -5.35
CA LYS A 216 3.69 12.49 -4.68
C LYS A 216 3.18 11.51 -3.63
N VAL A 217 2.22 11.92 -2.80
CA VAL A 217 1.60 11.07 -1.78
C VAL A 217 0.96 9.84 -2.43
N ILE A 218 0.13 10.03 -3.45
CA ILE A 218 -0.58 8.94 -4.12
C ILE A 218 0.37 7.99 -4.84
N GLU A 219 1.38 8.50 -5.55
CA GLU A 219 2.34 7.64 -6.25
C GLU A 219 3.13 6.79 -5.26
N SER A 220 3.57 7.36 -4.13
CA SER A 220 4.28 6.61 -3.09
C SER A 220 3.40 5.51 -2.48
N MET A 221 2.16 5.83 -2.11
CA MET A 221 1.22 4.86 -1.53
C MET A 221 0.87 3.75 -2.54
N ARG A 222 0.66 4.12 -3.81
CA ARG A 222 0.36 3.17 -4.88
C ARG A 222 1.55 2.25 -5.17
N TYR A 223 2.76 2.81 -5.20
CA TYR A 223 3.99 2.05 -5.41
C TYR A 223 4.20 1.03 -4.28
N PHE A 224 4.09 1.49 -3.03
CA PHE A 224 4.19 0.62 -1.85
C PHE A 224 3.15 -0.50 -1.91
N ARG A 225 1.87 -0.14 -2.07
CA ARG A 225 0.76 -1.12 -2.09
C ARG A 225 0.97 -2.19 -3.16
N ASN A 226 1.38 -1.79 -4.36
CA ASN A 226 1.60 -2.75 -5.44
C ASN A 226 2.78 -3.68 -5.15
N ARG A 227 3.88 -3.16 -4.64
CA ARG A 227 5.03 -4.00 -4.27
C ARG A 227 4.71 -4.94 -3.11
N ALA A 228 4.02 -4.45 -2.08
CA ALA A 228 3.55 -5.28 -0.98
C ALA A 228 2.62 -6.41 -1.46
N ALA A 229 1.66 -6.10 -2.32
CA ALA A 229 0.72 -7.07 -2.87
C ALA A 229 1.39 -8.13 -3.77
N HIS A 230 2.54 -7.80 -4.39
CA HIS A 230 3.35 -8.73 -5.20
C HIS A 230 4.50 -9.35 -4.41
N ASN A 231 4.49 -9.24 -3.11
CA ASN A 231 5.48 -9.83 -2.20
C ASN A 231 6.94 -9.41 -2.41
N TYR A 232 7.21 -8.24 -2.99
CA TYR A 232 8.58 -7.72 -3.06
C TYR A 232 9.08 -7.32 -1.68
N SER A 233 10.39 -7.50 -1.40
CA SER A 233 11.03 -6.93 -0.22
C SER A 233 10.84 -5.43 -0.16
N LEU A 234 10.48 -4.89 1.01
CA LEU A 234 10.27 -3.46 1.24
C LEU A 234 11.17 -2.87 2.33
N LEU A 235 11.75 -3.71 3.19
CA LEU A 235 12.63 -3.27 4.29
C LEU A 235 13.88 -2.54 3.80
N ILE A 236 14.40 -2.92 2.63
CA ILE A 236 15.66 -2.40 2.08
C ILE A 236 15.44 -1.42 0.91
N ILE A 237 14.18 -1.15 0.52
CA ILE A 237 13.90 -0.31 -0.64
C ILE A 237 13.77 1.15 -0.22
N LYS A 238 14.51 2.00 -0.93
CA LYS A 238 14.47 3.46 -0.81
C LYS A 238 13.80 4.10 -2.04
N ASN A 239 13.25 5.29 -1.84
CA ASN A 239 12.77 6.14 -2.92
C ASN A 239 13.91 6.93 -3.58
N SER A 240 13.59 7.80 -4.55
CA SER A 240 14.56 8.66 -5.23
C SER A 240 15.29 9.64 -4.31
N ASP A 241 14.76 9.93 -3.14
CA ASP A 241 15.32 10.86 -2.15
C ASP A 241 16.13 10.12 -1.07
N ASP A 242 16.53 8.88 -1.34
CA ASP A 242 17.24 7.96 -0.42
C ASP A 242 16.48 7.70 0.89
N GLU A 243 15.16 7.89 0.87
CA GLU A 243 14.28 7.64 1.99
C GLU A 243 13.61 6.27 1.85
N PHE A 244 13.61 5.49 2.92
CA PHE A 244 12.93 4.20 2.94
C PHE A 244 11.42 4.33 2.69
N LEU A 245 10.89 3.40 1.94
CA LEU A 245 9.51 3.45 1.45
C LEU A 245 8.47 3.43 2.60
N TYR A 246 8.73 2.69 3.67
CA TYR A 246 7.87 2.71 4.87
C TYR A 246 7.75 4.09 5.50
N ASN A 247 8.87 4.84 5.60
CA ASN A 247 8.86 6.19 6.15
C ASN A 247 8.08 7.16 5.26
N THR A 248 8.23 7.02 3.94
CA THR A 248 7.45 7.83 2.97
C THR A 248 5.94 7.60 3.12
N VAL A 249 5.53 6.33 3.28
CA VAL A 249 4.12 5.97 3.52
C VAL A 249 3.64 6.54 4.85
N TYR A 250 4.40 6.36 5.93
CA TYR A 250 4.04 6.88 7.24
C TYR A 250 3.87 8.41 7.24
N LYS A 251 4.82 9.16 6.66
CA LYS A 251 4.70 10.61 6.50
C LYS A 251 3.45 11.01 5.71
N SER A 252 3.07 10.20 4.74
CA SER A 252 1.86 10.42 3.96
C SER A 252 0.60 10.19 4.80
N LEU A 253 0.59 9.16 5.65
CA LEU A 253 -0.51 8.89 6.58
C LEU A 253 -0.64 9.98 7.67
N LEU A 254 0.46 10.57 8.14
CA LEU A 254 0.44 11.69 9.08
C LEU A 254 -0.27 12.95 8.53
N ARG A 255 -0.35 13.10 7.22
CA ARG A 255 -1.06 14.21 6.57
C ARG A 255 -2.59 14.04 6.57
N LEU A 256 -3.10 12.84 6.84
CA LEU A 256 -4.54 12.56 6.85
C LEU A 256 -5.23 13.25 8.04
N LYS A 257 -6.49 13.65 7.87
CA LYS A 257 -7.34 14.08 9.00
C LYS A 257 -7.61 12.93 9.97
N ASN A 258 -7.93 11.76 9.42
CA ASN A 258 -7.99 10.55 10.22
C ASN A 258 -6.58 10.07 10.54
N GLN A 259 -6.18 10.18 11.80
CA GLN A 259 -4.84 9.80 12.28
C GLN A 259 -4.75 8.34 12.70
N GLU A 260 -5.84 7.61 12.67
CA GLU A 260 -5.86 6.20 13.07
C GLU A 260 -4.86 5.35 12.29
N PRO A 261 -4.78 5.42 10.93
CA PRO A 261 -3.79 4.65 10.19
C PRO A 261 -2.34 4.93 10.62
N ALA A 262 -1.98 6.21 10.83
CA ALA A 262 -0.62 6.56 11.25
C ALA A 262 -0.31 6.06 12.67
N ARG A 263 -1.25 6.19 13.61
CA ARG A 263 -1.08 5.70 14.99
C ARG A 263 -0.96 4.19 15.04
N ARG A 264 -1.81 3.47 14.30
CA ARG A 264 -1.74 2.00 14.18
C ARG A 264 -0.40 1.56 13.63
N MET A 265 0.00 2.12 12.49
CA MET A 265 1.29 1.81 11.86
C MET A 265 2.45 2.00 12.84
N LYS A 266 2.49 3.13 13.58
CA LYS A 266 3.52 3.40 14.60
C LYS A 266 3.52 2.33 15.68
N SER A 267 2.38 2.06 16.31
CA SER A 267 2.29 1.08 17.41
C SER A 267 2.66 -0.32 16.96
N ASN A 268 2.02 -0.82 15.89
CA ASN A 268 2.23 -2.19 15.44
C ASN A 268 3.65 -2.42 14.93
N PHE A 269 4.26 -1.42 14.25
CA PHE A 269 5.64 -1.52 13.80
C PHE A 269 6.61 -1.59 14.97
N LYS A 270 6.38 -0.79 16.03
CA LYS A 270 7.18 -0.83 17.26
C LYS A 270 7.16 -2.23 17.88
N ASP A 271 5.98 -2.80 18.04
CA ASP A 271 5.81 -4.11 18.65
C ASP A 271 6.45 -5.22 17.80
N ILE A 272 6.23 -5.20 16.47
CA ILE A 272 6.81 -6.19 15.55
C ILE A 272 8.34 -6.14 15.55
N ILE A 273 8.91 -4.93 15.51
CA ILE A 273 10.38 -4.74 15.49
C ILE A 273 10.98 -5.12 16.83
N ASN A 274 10.37 -4.73 17.96
CA ASN A 274 10.88 -5.08 19.28
C ASN A 274 10.88 -6.60 19.48
N ASN A 275 9.80 -7.29 19.14
CA ASN A 275 9.74 -8.76 19.22
C ASN A 275 10.83 -9.43 18.37
N TYR A 276 11.08 -8.91 17.16
CA TYR A 276 12.16 -9.41 16.31
C TYR A 276 13.55 -9.19 16.95
N LEU A 277 13.81 -8.01 17.53
CA LEU A 277 15.07 -7.67 18.16
C LEU A 277 15.31 -8.38 19.49
N GLU A 278 14.26 -8.80 20.18
CA GLU A 278 14.36 -9.66 21.37
C GLU A 278 14.83 -11.07 20.98
N GLU A 279 14.31 -11.61 19.88
CA GLU A 279 14.67 -12.92 19.36
C GLU A 279 16.05 -12.92 18.67
N TYR A 280 16.38 -11.83 17.94
CA TYR A 280 17.62 -11.66 17.19
C TYR A 280 18.43 -10.42 17.66
N PRO A 281 19.00 -10.43 18.90
CA PRO A 281 19.64 -9.23 19.47
C PRO A 281 20.87 -8.73 18.69
N LYS A 282 21.54 -9.62 17.93
CA LYS A 282 22.67 -9.26 17.07
C LYS A 282 22.26 -8.27 15.97
N GLU A 283 21.02 -8.36 15.50
CA GLU A 283 20.49 -7.49 14.47
C GLU A 283 20.39 -6.02 14.90
N LYS A 284 20.42 -5.71 16.19
CA LYS A 284 20.54 -4.31 16.69
C LYS A 284 21.76 -3.58 16.11
N ASN A 285 22.85 -4.30 15.84
CA ASN A 285 24.07 -3.72 15.30
C ASN A 285 24.02 -3.54 13.79
N TYR A 286 23.19 -4.31 13.12
CA TYR A 286 23.03 -4.35 11.65
C TYR A 286 21.75 -3.69 11.17
N LEU A 287 20.90 -3.28 12.09
CA LEU A 287 19.75 -2.44 11.89
C LEU A 287 20.04 -0.91 11.96
N PRO A 288 21.29 -0.35 11.64
CA PRO A 288 21.37 1.04 11.20
C PRO A 288 20.43 1.28 10.02
N SER A 289 20.14 0.23 9.24
CA SER A 289 19.09 0.29 8.22
C SER A 289 17.69 0.52 8.81
N LEU A 290 17.32 0.03 10.00
CA LEU A 290 16.06 0.39 10.67
C LEU A 290 16.13 1.77 11.34
N ASP A 291 17.27 2.22 11.84
CA ASP A 291 17.52 3.60 12.25
C ASP A 291 17.57 4.54 11.02
N GLN A 292 18.13 4.10 9.90
CA GLN A 292 18.08 4.77 8.60
C GLN A 292 16.68 4.71 7.99
N LEU A 293 15.88 3.69 8.30
CA LEU A 293 14.44 3.66 7.99
C LEU A 293 13.71 4.83 8.67
N LYS A 294 14.42 5.58 9.59
CA LYS A 294 13.80 6.55 10.50
C LYS A 294 12.56 5.98 11.21
N LEU A 295 12.44 4.65 11.25
CA LEU A 295 11.53 3.94 12.14
C LEU A 295 11.94 4.21 13.59
N SER A 296 13.22 4.52 13.85
CA SER A 296 13.69 5.06 15.12
C SER A 296 13.06 6.42 15.44
N ASN A 297 12.79 7.28 14.45
CA ASN A 297 12.01 8.49 14.67
C ASN A 297 10.52 8.17 14.89
N LEU A 298 10.00 7.09 14.29
CA LEU A 298 8.70 6.51 14.64
C LEU A 298 8.67 6.06 16.11
N LEU A 299 9.81 5.53 16.61
CA LEU A 299 9.95 5.03 17.96
C LEU A 299 10.32 6.11 18.99
N LYS A 300 10.90 7.25 18.57
CA LYS A 300 11.40 8.34 19.45
C LYS A 300 10.45 9.51 19.65
N ASP A 301 9.44 9.68 18.78
CA ASP A 301 8.50 10.81 18.89
C ASP A 301 7.40 10.61 19.97
N ASP A 302 7.79 10.19 21.18
CA ASP A 302 6.92 10.29 22.37
C ASP A 302 6.68 11.77 22.81
N ALA A 303 7.35 12.73 22.14
CA ALA A 303 7.26 14.16 22.50
C ALA A 303 5.95 14.85 22.06
N TYR A 304 5.12 14.20 21.20
CA TYR A 304 3.84 14.78 20.77
C TYR A 304 2.62 14.21 21.51
N GLU A 305 2.78 13.20 22.38
CA GLU A 305 1.66 12.61 23.13
C GLU A 305 1.25 13.39 24.39
N ASN A 306 2.00 14.41 24.84
CA ASN A 306 1.64 15.22 26.01
C ASN A 306 0.69 16.39 25.72
N GLY A 307 0.11 16.46 24.55
CA GLY A 307 -1.01 17.34 24.22
C GLY A 307 -2.35 16.65 24.47
N CYS A 308 -2.61 16.18 25.68
CA CYS A 308 -3.96 15.84 26.12
C CYS A 308 -4.84 17.08 25.99
N ILE A 309 -5.63 17.14 24.91
CA ILE A 309 -6.79 18.02 24.86
C ILE A 309 -7.82 17.40 25.83
N ASP A 310 -7.88 18.01 27.01
CA ASP A 310 -8.92 17.72 28.00
C ASP A 310 -10.29 18.07 27.40
N TRP A 311 -11.02 17.04 26.97
CA TRP A 311 -12.35 17.15 26.39
C TRP A 311 -13.43 17.49 27.42
N ASN A 312 -13.06 17.58 28.74
CA ASN A 312 -13.99 17.89 29.83
C ASN A 312 -14.04 19.37 30.24
N ALA A 313 -13.29 20.26 29.59
CA ALA A 313 -13.24 21.67 29.93
C ALA A 313 -14.08 22.53 28.97
N ARG A 314 -15.32 22.17 28.68
CA ARG A 314 -16.36 23.11 28.23
C ARG A 314 -17.70 22.59 28.70
N GLY A 315 -18.07 23.02 29.94
CA GLY A 315 -19.44 23.12 30.41
C GLY A 315 -20.14 24.28 29.75
#